data_88914043c6d12159a194fe44eced2b20
#
_entry.id   88914043c6d12159a194fe44eced2b20
#
_cell.length_a   1.000
_cell.length_b   1.000
_cell.length_c   1.000
_cell.angle_alpha   90.00
_cell.angle_beta   90.00
_cell.angle_gamma   90.00
#
_symmetry.space_group_name_H-M   'P 1'
#
loop_
_entity.id
_entity.type
_entity.pdbx_description
1 polymer ?
#
loop_
_entity_poly.entity_id
_entity_poly.type
_entity_poly.pdbx_seq_one_letter_code
_entity_poly.pdbx_strand_id
1 'polypeptide(L)'
;MKITILGPAHPYRGGLASIMEIMARTFQRRGNEVDIKTFTLQYPSLLFPGKSQTVSTPPPADLHICRCVNTVNPFNWVRIGRRICRERPDFVLMKYWTPFMAPCFGTIARFARRNDHTKVLCQIDNVEPHEHHLTDKPFNRYYLGVVDGFVYMSEQVHGELKAYSDAPALFSPHPLFENFGERVARNEACVRLGLDPTVDYVLFFGLIRDYKGLDLLLDAWAGLRRRGLAAGRRLIVAGEFYTPKERYLRQIADNGLQDEVILHDRFIPDEQVKYYFSAVDFVVQPYKTATQSGVTQIAYQFCVPMVVTDVGGLAEIVPDGRVGYVCEPTVQGVADAIARMYDGDTIERFRLNCIEERKRFSWEEMCTRIAELYEMVR
;
A
#
# COMPACT_ATOMS: atom_id res chain seq x y z
N MET A 1 10.26 -22.16 -12.94
CA MET A 1 8.91 -22.04 -13.47
C MET A 1 8.89 -20.98 -14.56
N LYS A 2 7.93 -21.09 -15.47
CA LYS A 2 7.62 -20.07 -16.46
C LYS A 2 6.39 -19.28 -16.00
N ILE A 3 6.51 -17.99 -15.76
CA ILE A 3 5.50 -17.14 -15.12
C ILE A 3 5.13 -16.00 -16.05
N THR A 4 3.83 -15.80 -16.28
CA THR A 4 3.33 -14.59 -16.91
C THR A 4 2.66 -13.71 -15.85
N ILE A 5 3.09 -12.46 -15.72
CA ILE A 5 2.43 -11.45 -14.87
C ILE A 5 1.54 -10.59 -15.78
N LEU A 6 0.26 -10.43 -15.42
CA LEU A 6 -0.68 -9.57 -16.14
C LEU A 6 -1.14 -8.44 -15.21
N GLY A 7 -0.71 -7.23 -15.51
CA GLY A 7 -1.01 -6.05 -14.71
C GLY A 7 -0.30 -4.79 -15.19
N PRO A 8 -0.41 -3.68 -14.44
CA PRO A 8 0.32 -2.45 -14.75
C PRO A 8 1.84 -2.67 -14.68
N ALA A 9 2.56 -2.15 -15.64
CA ALA A 9 4.01 -2.07 -15.67
C ALA A 9 4.40 -0.93 -16.60
N HIS A 10 5.68 -0.60 -16.72
CA HIS A 10 6.15 0.43 -17.66
C HIS A 10 5.42 0.37 -19.00
N PRO A 11 4.94 1.51 -19.56
CA PRO A 11 5.15 2.89 -19.15
C PRO A 11 4.17 3.43 -18.10
N TYR A 12 3.29 2.59 -17.53
CA TYR A 12 2.39 3.01 -16.46
C TYR A 12 3.18 3.35 -15.21
N ARG A 13 2.71 4.39 -14.48
CA ARG A 13 3.32 4.88 -13.25
C ARG A 13 2.48 4.55 -12.02
N GLY A 14 3.12 4.63 -10.85
CA GLY A 14 2.47 4.48 -9.55
C GLY A 14 2.69 3.11 -8.93
N GLY A 15 2.20 2.95 -7.70
CA GLY A 15 2.50 1.81 -6.84
C GLY A 15 2.20 0.45 -7.48
N LEU A 16 1.09 0.32 -8.21
CA LEU A 16 0.72 -0.95 -8.86
C LEU A 16 1.76 -1.40 -9.90
N ALA A 17 2.29 -0.46 -10.71
CA ALA A 17 3.31 -0.79 -11.70
C ALA A 17 4.63 -1.19 -11.03
N SER A 18 5.08 -0.42 -10.03
CA SER A 18 6.27 -0.74 -9.25
C SER A 18 6.18 -2.11 -8.57
N ILE A 19 5.02 -2.43 -7.98
CA ILE A 19 4.75 -3.73 -7.35
C ILE A 19 4.96 -4.88 -8.34
N MET A 20 4.37 -4.80 -9.53
CA MET A 20 4.48 -5.85 -10.53
C MET A 20 5.90 -6.02 -11.06
N GLU A 21 6.63 -4.93 -11.25
CA GLU A 21 8.02 -4.97 -11.70
C GLU A 21 8.98 -5.52 -10.63
N ILE A 22 8.82 -5.13 -9.36
CA ILE A 22 9.63 -5.67 -8.26
C ILE A 22 9.36 -7.18 -8.10
N MET A 23 8.09 -7.58 -8.17
CA MET A 23 7.70 -8.98 -8.08
C MET A 23 8.30 -9.82 -9.23
N ALA A 24 8.29 -9.28 -10.46
CA ALA A 24 8.91 -9.94 -11.61
C ALA A 24 10.41 -10.14 -11.38
N ARG A 25 11.14 -9.11 -10.92
CA ARG A 25 12.56 -9.20 -10.57
C ARG A 25 12.82 -10.22 -9.46
N THR A 26 11.95 -10.26 -8.45
CA THR A 26 12.10 -11.22 -7.35
C THR A 26 11.94 -12.66 -7.85
N PHE A 27 10.95 -12.94 -8.70
CA PHE A 27 10.82 -14.25 -9.33
C PHE A 27 12.00 -14.58 -10.25
N GLN A 28 12.53 -13.62 -11.01
CA GLN A 28 13.74 -13.83 -11.85
C GLN A 28 14.97 -14.16 -10.99
N ARG A 29 15.20 -13.44 -9.88
CA ARG A 29 16.30 -13.74 -8.93
C ARG A 29 16.20 -15.15 -8.36
N ARG A 30 15.00 -15.72 -8.27
CA ARG A 30 14.74 -17.10 -7.85
C ARG A 30 14.85 -18.12 -9.00
N GLY A 31 15.38 -17.73 -10.15
CA GLY A 31 15.63 -18.61 -11.30
C GLY A 31 14.40 -18.93 -12.15
N ASN A 32 13.34 -18.11 -12.08
CA ASN A 32 12.15 -18.29 -12.91
C ASN A 32 12.24 -17.47 -14.20
N GLU A 33 11.66 -17.99 -15.29
CA GLU A 33 11.41 -17.24 -16.52
C GLU A 33 10.15 -16.40 -16.34
N VAL A 34 10.25 -15.07 -16.45
CA VAL A 34 9.14 -14.14 -16.17
C VAL A 34 8.94 -13.20 -17.33
N ASP A 35 7.70 -13.10 -17.81
CA ASP A 35 7.26 -12.04 -18.72
C ASP A 35 6.08 -11.24 -18.12
N ILE A 36 6.03 -9.94 -18.43
CA ILE A 36 4.95 -9.06 -18.00
C ILE A 36 4.11 -8.66 -19.21
N LYS A 37 2.80 -8.91 -19.16
CA LYS A 37 1.84 -8.40 -20.13
C LYS A 37 1.11 -7.20 -19.52
N THR A 38 1.43 -6.02 -20.05
CA THR A 38 0.84 -4.76 -19.58
C THR A 38 -0.09 -4.13 -20.63
N PHE A 39 -0.70 -3.01 -20.26
CA PHE A 39 -1.77 -2.42 -21.03
C PHE A 39 -1.27 -1.55 -22.20
N THR A 40 -1.96 -1.64 -23.32
CA THR A 40 -1.99 -0.59 -24.36
C THR A 40 -3.00 0.48 -24.00
N LEU A 41 -4.10 0.08 -23.33
CA LEU A 41 -5.11 0.95 -22.73
C LEU A 41 -5.56 0.33 -21.39
N GLN A 42 -5.26 1.00 -20.27
CA GLN A 42 -5.68 0.58 -18.92
C GLN A 42 -7.06 1.15 -18.59
N TYR A 43 -7.23 2.47 -18.72
CA TYR A 43 -8.49 3.17 -18.56
C TYR A 43 -8.75 4.09 -19.75
N PRO A 44 -9.99 4.17 -20.25
CA PRO A 44 -10.38 5.28 -21.10
C PRO A 44 -10.11 6.63 -20.42
N SER A 45 -9.71 7.64 -21.19
CA SER A 45 -9.37 8.96 -20.66
C SER A 45 -10.49 9.59 -19.82
N LEU A 46 -11.74 9.30 -20.18
CA LEU A 46 -12.93 9.78 -19.45
C LEU A 46 -13.05 9.21 -18.02
N LEU A 47 -12.49 8.03 -17.75
CA LEU A 47 -12.56 7.33 -16.46
C LEU A 47 -11.30 7.55 -15.60
N PHE A 48 -10.33 8.30 -16.11
CA PHE A 48 -9.08 8.56 -15.38
C PHE A 48 -9.04 10.02 -14.89
N PRO A 49 -9.06 10.26 -13.56
CA PRO A 49 -9.11 11.60 -13.00
C PRO A 49 -7.77 12.37 -13.06
N GLY A 50 -6.66 11.69 -13.41
CA GLY A 50 -5.32 12.27 -13.43
C GLY A 50 -4.89 12.83 -14.81
N LYS A 51 -3.81 13.64 -14.81
CA LYS A 51 -3.27 14.26 -16.04
C LYS A 51 -2.54 13.28 -16.95
N SER A 52 -1.88 12.26 -16.41
CA SER A 52 -1.15 11.23 -17.17
C SER A 52 -1.12 9.90 -16.43
N GLN A 53 -1.35 8.79 -17.16
CA GLN A 53 -1.21 7.42 -16.63
C GLN A 53 0.21 6.87 -16.83
N THR A 54 1.04 7.51 -17.63
CA THR A 54 2.31 6.96 -18.11
C THR A 54 3.48 7.92 -17.90
N VAL A 55 4.68 7.35 -17.88
CA VAL A 55 5.96 8.04 -17.89
C VAL A 55 6.61 7.96 -19.28
N SER A 56 7.53 8.88 -19.54
CA SER A 56 8.31 8.92 -20.79
C SER A 56 9.73 8.32 -20.66
N THR A 57 10.05 7.77 -19.50
CA THR A 57 11.35 7.10 -19.28
C THR A 57 11.49 5.85 -20.16
N PRO A 58 12.71 5.42 -20.51
CA PRO A 58 12.90 4.16 -21.21
C PRO A 58 12.45 2.96 -20.35
N PRO A 59 12.00 1.86 -20.99
CA PRO A 59 11.62 0.65 -20.27
C PRO A 59 12.80 0.06 -19.50
N PRO A 60 12.55 -0.59 -18.35
CA PRO A 60 13.56 -1.34 -17.63
C PRO A 60 14.20 -2.41 -18.53
N ALA A 61 15.53 -2.40 -18.68
CA ALA A 61 16.23 -3.31 -19.58
C ALA A 61 16.29 -4.75 -19.05
N ASP A 62 16.08 -4.93 -17.76
CA ASP A 62 16.12 -6.21 -17.04
C ASP A 62 14.78 -6.97 -17.04
N LEU A 63 13.70 -6.35 -17.55
CA LEU A 63 12.36 -6.92 -17.57
C LEU A 63 11.83 -7.11 -18.99
N HIS A 64 11.26 -8.27 -19.26
CA HIS A 64 10.53 -8.50 -20.50
C HIS A 64 9.08 -8.02 -20.37
N ILE A 65 8.81 -6.78 -20.80
CA ILE A 65 7.50 -6.12 -20.71
C ILE A 65 6.87 -6.05 -22.10
N CYS A 66 5.71 -6.73 -22.28
CA CYS A 66 4.94 -6.71 -23.50
C CYS A 66 3.67 -5.86 -23.34
N ARG A 67 3.62 -4.72 -23.99
CA ARG A 67 2.48 -3.81 -23.98
C ARG A 67 1.43 -4.26 -24.98
N CYS A 68 0.42 -5.05 -24.54
CA CYS A 68 -0.47 -5.77 -25.46
C CYS A 68 -1.95 -5.85 -25.04
N VAL A 69 -2.30 -5.55 -23.79
CA VAL A 69 -3.67 -5.69 -23.27
C VAL A 69 -4.47 -4.40 -23.43
N ASN A 70 -5.67 -4.49 -24.01
CA ASN A 70 -6.62 -3.38 -24.08
C ASN A 70 -7.87 -3.75 -23.30
N THR A 71 -8.15 -3.02 -22.19
CA THR A 71 -9.19 -3.36 -21.22
C THR A 71 -10.63 -3.22 -21.73
N VAL A 72 -10.84 -2.55 -22.86
CA VAL A 72 -12.17 -2.30 -23.43
C VAL A 72 -12.42 -3.02 -24.76
N ASN A 73 -11.47 -3.83 -25.26
CA ASN A 73 -11.59 -4.51 -26.53
C ASN A 73 -11.73 -6.04 -26.35
N PRO A 74 -12.93 -6.63 -26.47
CA PRO A 74 -13.16 -8.07 -26.28
C PRO A 74 -12.37 -8.96 -27.25
N PHE A 75 -12.14 -8.52 -28.48
CA PHE A 75 -11.33 -9.28 -29.46
C PHE A 75 -9.86 -9.36 -29.01
N ASN A 76 -9.36 -8.28 -28.39
CA ASN A 76 -8.03 -8.28 -27.82
C ASN A 76 -7.93 -9.29 -26.66
N TRP A 77 -8.93 -9.36 -25.77
CA TRP A 77 -8.94 -10.29 -24.63
C TRP A 77 -8.82 -11.74 -25.07
N VAL A 78 -9.61 -12.15 -26.07
CA VAL A 78 -9.56 -13.49 -26.65
C VAL A 78 -8.19 -13.78 -27.29
N ARG A 79 -7.64 -12.79 -28.03
CA ARG A 79 -6.31 -12.93 -28.65
C ARG A 79 -5.21 -13.11 -27.60
N ILE A 80 -5.22 -12.32 -26.51
CA ILE A 80 -4.24 -12.41 -25.43
C ILE A 80 -4.38 -13.73 -24.67
N GLY A 81 -5.60 -14.15 -24.32
CA GLY A 81 -5.82 -15.42 -23.65
C GLY A 81 -5.34 -16.62 -24.48
N ARG A 82 -5.60 -16.62 -25.82
CA ARG A 82 -5.08 -17.64 -26.74
C ARG A 82 -3.55 -17.59 -26.88
N ARG A 83 -2.95 -16.41 -26.81
CA ARG A 83 -1.50 -16.25 -26.83
C ARG A 83 -0.88 -16.89 -25.57
N ILE A 84 -1.40 -16.58 -24.38
CA ILE A 84 -0.95 -17.17 -23.13
C ILE A 84 -1.14 -18.70 -23.13
N CYS A 85 -2.28 -19.18 -23.62
CA CYS A 85 -2.55 -20.62 -23.78
C CYS A 85 -1.47 -21.33 -24.60
N ARG A 86 -0.98 -20.71 -25.70
CA ARG A 86 0.10 -21.26 -26.55
C ARG A 86 1.48 -21.13 -25.91
N GLU A 87 1.74 -20.04 -25.18
CA GLU A 87 3.00 -19.81 -24.47
C GLU A 87 3.19 -20.78 -23.29
N ARG A 88 2.10 -21.36 -22.79
CA ARG A 88 2.05 -22.38 -21.73
C ARG A 88 2.88 -22.01 -20.48
N PRO A 89 2.68 -20.84 -19.85
CA PRO A 89 3.29 -20.60 -18.55
C PRO A 89 2.74 -21.59 -17.51
N ASP A 90 3.49 -21.85 -16.46
CA ASP A 90 3.03 -22.65 -15.32
C ASP A 90 1.83 -21.94 -14.67
N PHE A 91 1.93 -20.63 -14.47
CA PHE A 91 0.79 -19.83 -14.07
C PHE A 91 0.81 -18.40 -14.65
N VAL A 92 -0.38 -17.80 -14.70
CA VAL A 92 -0.57 -16.37 -14.92
C VAL A 92 -0.94 -15.72 -13.61
N LEU A 93 -0.14 -14.78 -13.13
CA LEU A 93 -0.45 -13.96 -11.97
C LEU A 93 -1.12 -12.66 -12.42
N MET A 94 -2.38 -12.48 -12.03
CA MET A 94 -3.17 -11.30 -12.39
C MET A 94 -3.29 -10.36 -11.17
N LYS A 95 -2.97 -9.08 -11.37
CA LYS A 95 -3.17 -8.05 -10.32
C LYS A 95 -4.58 -7.47 -10.44
N TYR A 96 -5.42 -7.66 -9.41
CA TYR A 96 -6.82 -7.21 -9.41
C TYR A 96 -7.10 -6.18 -8.31
N TRP A 97 -7.68 -5.04 -8.69
CA TRP A 97 -7.94 -3.92 -7.77
C TRP A 97 -9.28 -3.20 -8.04
N THR A 98 -10.02 -3.57 -9.09
CA THR A 98 -11.30 -2.94 -9.45
C THR A 98 -12.15 -3.84 -10.34
N PRO A 99 -13.49 -3.89 -10.13
CA PRO A 99 -14.42 -4.65 -10.97
C PRO A 99 -14.39 -4.28 -12.46
N PHE A 100 -13.99 -3.06 -12.81
CA PHE A 100 -13.81 -2.63 -14.20
C PHE A 100 -12.90 -3.57 -15.01
N MET A 101 -11.90 -4.17 -14.40
CA MET A 101 -10.97 -5.10 -15.06
C MET A 101 -11.56 -6.50 -15.27
N ALA A 102 -12.61 -6.86 -14.54
CA ALA A 102 -13.11 -8.23 -14.49
C ALA A 102 -13.55 -8.81 -15.83
N PRO A 103 -14.26 -8.11 -16.74
CA PRO A 103 -14.60 -8.64 -18.06
C PRO A 103 -13.37 -9.00 -18.90
N CYS A 104 -12.35 -8.13 -18.88
CA CYS A 104 -11.09 -8.34 -19.58
C CYS A 104 -10.32 -9.55 -18.97
N PHE A 105 -10.09 -9.53 -17.68
CA PHE A 105 -9.31 -10.55 -16.98
C PHE A 105 -10.01 -11.91 -17.00
N GLY A 106 -11.33 -11.94 -16.76
CA GLY A 106 -12.11 -13.17 -16.80
C GLY A 106 -12.14 -13.84 -18.17
N THR A 107 -12.15 -13.04 -19.25
CA THR A 107 -12.05 -13.59 -20.61
C THR A 107 -10.65 -14.11 -20.90
N ILE A 108 -9.60 -13.34 -20.59
CA ILE A 108 -8.20 -13.77 -20.75
C ILE A 108 -7.96 -15.07 -19.99
N ALA A 109 -8.39 -15.16 -18.72
CA ALA A 109 -8.24 -16.32 -17.86
C ALA A 109 -8.86 -17.58 -18.47
N ARG A 110 -10.14 -17.51 -18.94
CA ARG A 110 -10.82 -18.64 -19.56
C ARG A 110 -10.12 -19.16 -20.81
N PHE A 111 -9.54 -18.28 -21.61
CA PHE A 111 -8.79 -18.70 -22.79
C PHE A 111 -7.38 -19.20 -22.45
N ALA A 112 -6.72 -18.63 -21.45
CA ALA A 112 -5.39 -19.06 -21.01
C ALA A 112 -5.40 -20.50 -20.46
N ARG A 113 -6.43 -20.88 -19.71
CA ARG A 113 -6.58 -22.20 -19.08
C ARG A 113 -6.90 -23.34 -20.05
N ARG A 114 -7.21 -23.06 -21.31
CA ARG A 114 -7.63 -24.11 -22.32
C ARG A 114 -6.53 -25.12 -22.67
N ASN A 115 -5.32 -24.92 -22.20
CA ASN A 115 -4.20 -25.86 -22.39
C ASN A 115 -4.07 -26.91 -21.28
N ASP A 116 -4.99 -26.92 -20.30
CA ASP A 116 -5.02 -27.82 -19.14
C ASP A 116 -3.68 -27.89 -18.35
N HIS A 117 -2.88 -26.83 -18.46
CA HIS A 117 -1.61 -26.69 -17.77
C HIS A 117 -1.53 -25.38 -16.99
N THR A 118 -1.81 -24.28 -17.68
CA THR A 118 -1.65 -22.94 -17.10
C THR A 118 -2.70 -22.67 -16.02
N LYS A 119 -2.26 -22.37 -14.81
CA LYS A 119 -3.12 -21.91 -13.70
C LYS A 119 -3.26 -20.41 -13.70
N VAL A 120 -4.38 -19.92 -13.21
CA VAL A 120 -4.64 -18.49 -13.05
C VAL A 120 -4.64 -18.14 -11.57
N LEU A 121 -3.64 -17.42 -11.13
CA LEU A 121 -3.52 -16.88 -9.76
C LEU A 121 -3.87 -15.40 -9.76
N CYS A 122 -4.44 -14.92 -8.68
CA CYS A 122 -4.83 -13.53 -8.52
C CYS A 122 -4.22 -12.93 -7.24
N GLN A 123 -3.45 -11.85 -7.39
CA GLN A 123 -3.15 -10.97 -6.28
C GLN A 123 -4.26 -9.91 -6.22
N ILE A 124 -5.06 -9.94 -5.17
CA ILE A 124 -6.25 -9.13 -5.02
C ILE A 124 -6.07 -8.03 -3.97
N ASP A 125 -6.30 -6.77 -4.38
CA ASP A 125 -6.22 -5.61 -3.49
C ASP A 125 -7.59 -5.25 -2.91
N ASN A 126 -8.63 -5.27 -3.74
CA ASN A 126 -10.01 -4.98 -3.37
C ASN A 126 -10.96 -5.86 -4.16
N VAL A 127 -11.99 -6.37 -3.50
CA VAL A 127 -13.13 -7.04 -4.14
C VAL A 127 -14.25 -6.03 -4.39
N GLU A 128 -14.64 -5.31 -3.36
CA GLU A 128 -15.67 -4.29 -3.43
C GLU A 128 -15.02 -2.89 -3.48
N PRO A 129 -15.37 -2.06 -4.48
CA PRO A 129 -14.86 -0.69 -4.55
C PRO A 129 -15.54 0.19 -3.49
N HIS A 130 -14.89 1.28 -3.10
CA HIS A 130 -15.49 2.27 -2.17
C HIS A 130 -16.75 2.94 -2.75
N GLU A 131 -16.85 3.03 -4.08
CA GLU A 131 -18.02 3.52 -4.80
C GLU A 131 -18.66 2.34 -5.53
N HIS A 132 -19.84 1.91 -5.08
CA HIS A 132 -20.54 0.74 -5.60
C HIS A 132 -21.31 1.04 -6.88
N HIS A 133 -21.15 0.16 -7.89
CA HIS A 133 -21.95 0.16 -9.11
C HIS A 133 -22.74 -1.15 -9.23
N LEU A 134 -23.90 -1.09 -9.91
CA LEU A 134 -24.76 -2.28 -10.14
C LEU A 134 -24.03 -3.40 -10.90
N THR A 135 -23.00 -3.04 -11.66
CA THR A 135 -22.19 -3.99 -12.46
C THR A 135 -21.11 -4.71 -11.66
N ASP A 136 -20.76 -4.26 -10.46
CA ASP A 136 -19.62 -4.78 -9.71
C ASP A 136 -19.78 -6.26 -9.35
N LYS A 137 -20.94 -6.64 -8.80
CA LYS A 137 -21.21 -8.02 -8.41
C LYS A 137 -21.16 -9.01 -9.59
N PRO A 138 -21.86 -8.78 -10.74
CA PRO A 138 -21.76 -9.68 -11.87
C PRO A 138 -20.36 -9.71 -12.50
N PHE A 139 -19.64 -8.60 -12.53
CA PHE A 139 -18.27 -8.53 -13.01
C PHE A 139 -17.31 -9.31 -12.13
N ASN A 140 -17.36 -9.11 -10.82
CA ASN A 140 -16.58 -9.88 -9.84
C ASN A 140 -16.85 -11.39 -9.99
N ARG A 141 -18.13 -11.79 -10.04
CA ARG A 141 -18.48 -13.21 -10.21
C ARG A 141 -17.93 -13.78 -11.53
N TYR A 142 -17.93 -13.00 -12.60
CA TYR A 142 -17.38 -13.42 -13.90
C TYR A 142 -15.89 -13.70 -13.85
N TYR A 143 -15.10 -12.89 -13.14
CA TYR A 143 -13.64 -13.06 -13.07
C TYR A 143 -13.23 -13.97 -11.92
N LEU A 144 -13.65 -13.66 -10.68
CA LEU A 144 -13.16 -14.35 -9.48
C LEU A 144 -13.55 -15.83 -9.48
N GLY A 145 -14.69 -16.19 -10.11
CA GLY A 145 -15.12 -17.59 -10.25
C GLY A 145 -14.31 -18.43 -11.26
N VAL A 146 -13.30 -17.86 -11.94
CA VAL A 146 -12.43 -18.60 -12.88
C VAL A 146 -10.98 -18.67 -12.41
N VAL A 147 -10.66 -17.98 -11.31
CA VAL A 147 -9.32 -17.95 -10.70
C VAL A 147 -9.10 -19.25 -9.93
N ASP A 148 -7.91 -19.83 -10.06
CA ASP A 148 -7.55 -21.09 -9.40
C ASP A 148 -7.07 -20.88 -7.96
N GLY A 149 -6.54 -19.68 -7.63
CA GLY A 149 -6.11 -19.35 -6.28
C GLY A 149 -5.82 -17.86 -6.10
N PHE A 150 -5.88 -17.38 -4.85
CA PHE A 150 -5.78 -15.99 -4.50
C PHE A 150 -4.67 -15.72 -3.49
N VAL A 151 -3.99 -14.59 -3.64
CA VAL A 151 -3.20 -13.97 -2.57
C VAL A 151 -3.89 -12.65 -2.20
N TYR A 152 -4.25 -12.53 -0.93
CA TYR A 152 -4.92 -11.35 -0.37
C TYR A 152 -4.06 -10.68 0.70
N MET A 153 -4.31 -9.37 0.96
CA MET A 153 -3.46 -8.55 1.83
C MET A 153 -4.20 -8.03 3.07
N SER A 154 -5.50 -8.29 3.23
CA SER A 154 -6.27 -8.00 4.44
C SER A 154 -7.41 -9.00 4.63
N GLU A 155 -7.78 -9.29 5.88
CA GLU A 155 -8.88 -10.20 6.21
C GLU A 155 -10.24 -9.68 5.73
N GLN A 156 -10.42 -8.37 5.63
CA GLN A 156 -11.61 -7.76 5.03
C GLN A 156 -11.78 -8.25 3.58
N VAL A 157 -10.72 -8.12 2.75
CA VAL A 157 -10.74 -8.56 1.34
C VAL A 157 -11.00 -10.06 1.23
N HIS A 158 -10.44 -10.86 2.15
CA HIS A 158 -10.72 -12.30 2.23
C HIS A 158 -12.20 -12.60 2.55
N GLY A 159 -12.76 -11.87 3.51
CA GLY A 159 -14.19 -11.98 3.85
C GLY A 159 -15.10 -11.69 2.65
N GLU A 160 -14.81 -10.60 1.92
CA GLU A 160 -15.55 -10.22 0.70
C GLU A 160 -15.38 -11.27 -0.43
N LEU A 161 -14.17 -11.83 -0.59
CA LEU A 161 -13.84 -12.83 -1.61
C LEU A 161 -14.67 -14.11 -1.48
N LYS A 162 -14.97 -14.56 -0.25
CA LYS A 162 -15.79 -15.76 0.01
C LYS A 162 -17.19 -15.73 -0.61
N ALA A 163 -17.70 -14.55 -0.94
CA ALA A 163 -18.98 -14.42 -1.65
C ALA A 163 -18.89 -14.76 -3.15
N TYR A 164 -17.68 -14.92 -3.69
CA TYR A 164 -17.43 -15.08 -5.14
C TYR A 164 -16.66 -16.34 -5.51
N SER A 165 -15.85 -16.90 -4.59
CA SER A 165 -14.99 -18.05 -4.89
C SER A 165 -14.64 -18.86 -3.64
N ASP A 166 -14.60 -20.20 -3.79
CA ASP A 166 -14.11 -21.14 -2.78
C ASP A 166 -12.67 -21.61 -3.08
N ALA A 167 -12.00 -21.00 -4.07
CA ALA A 167 -10.63 -21.36 -4.42
C ALA A 167 -9.65 -21.04 -3.27
N PRO A 168 -8.54 -21.79 -3.14
CA PRO A 168 -7.54 -21.55 -2.11
C PRO A 168 -7.08 -20.08 -2.08
N ALA A 169 -6.96 -19.54 -0.88
CA ALA A 169 -6.53 -18.17 -0.67
C ALA A 169 -5.48 -18.09 0.44
N LEU A 170 -4.36 -17.41 0.19
CA LEU A 170 -3.27 -17.24 1.15
C LEU A 170 -3.11 -15.77 1.51
N PHE A 171 -2.95 -15.51 2.80
CA PHE A 171 -2.60 -14.18 3.30
C PHE A 171 -1.13 -13.87 3.02
N SER A 172 -0.88 -12.70 2.45
CA SER A 172 0.45 -12.10 2.34
C SER A 172 0.32 -10.59 2.53
N PRO A 173 0.88 -10.01 3.59
CA PRO A 173 0.79 -8.58 3.81
C PRO A 173 1.50 -7.84 2.68
N HIS A 174 1.13 -6.58 2.47
CA HIS A 174 1.74 -5.73 1.44
C HIS A 174 3.26 -5.61 1.70
N PRO A 175 4.13 -5.95 0.73
CA PRO A 175 5.57 -5.82 0.90
C PRO A 175 6.02 -4.37 1.10
N LEU A 176 7.20 -4.18 1.66
CA LEU A 176 7.79 -2.86 1.87
C LEU A 176 8.09 -2.16 0.55
N PHE A 177 8.01 -0.84 0.57
CA PHE A 177 8.45 0.01 -0.52
C PHE A 177 9.97 0.20 -0.44
N GLU A 178 10.69 -0.19 -1.49
CA GLU A 178 12.16 -0.05 -1.55
C GLU A 178 12.63 1.23 -2.24
N ASN A 179 11.71 2.03 -2.78
CA ASN A 179 11.99 3.21 -3.61
C ASN A 179 12.31 4.49 -2.82
N PHE A 180 12.17 4.49 -1.49
CA PHE A 180 12.42 5.69 -0.67
C PHE A 180 13.88 5.82 -0.18
N GLY A 181 14.74 4.87 -0.55
CA GLY A 181 16.14 4.83 -0.12
C GLY A 181 16.33 4.32 1.30
N GLU A 182 17.55 4.47 1.82
CA GLU A 182 17.93 4.00 3.15
C GLU A 182 17.75 5.07 4.22
N ARG A 183 17.63 4.62 5.48
CA ARG A 183 17.61 5.50 6.64
C ARG A 183 18.92 6.26 6.76
N VAL A 184 18.83 7.57 7.01
CA VAL A 184 19.98 8.44 7.27
C VAL A 184 20.10 8.76 8.75
N ALA A 185 21.22 9.34 9.16
CA ALA A 185 21.38 9.82 10.56
C ALA A 185 20.34 10.91 10.88
N ARG A 186 19.81 10.91 12.14
CA ARG A 186 18.81 11.89 12.58
C ARG A 186 19.27 13.34 12.35
N ASN A 187 20.52 13.65 12.69
CA ASN A 187 21.09 14.99 12.52
C ASN A 187 21.07 15.43 11.05
N GLU A 188 21.45 14.54 10.13
CA GLU A 188 21.38 14.81 8.67
C GLU A 188 19.94 15.07 8.23
N ALA A 189 19.01 14.23 8.66
CA ALA A 189 17.60 14.36 8.34
C ALA A 189 17.02 15.68 8.84
N CYS A 190 17.31 16.05 10.10
CA CYS A 190 16.85 17.29 10.72
C CYS A 190 17.42 18.50 9.97
N VAL A 191 18.71 18.53 9.66
CA VAL A 191 19.33 19.62 8.87
C VAL A 191 18.64 19.79 7.51
N ARG A 192 18.36 18.69 6.81
CA ARG A 192 17.67 18.70 5.51
C ARG A 192 16.24 19.25 5.59
N LEU A 193 15.57 19.04 6.70
CA LEU A 193 14.20 19.50 6.94
C LEU A 193 14.11 20.85 7.66
N GLY A 194 15.24 21.46 8.06
CA GLY A 194 15.27 22.69 8.84
C GLY A 194 14.77 22.51 10.28
N LEU A 195 15.00 21.32 10.85
CA LEU A 195 14.55 20.92 12.19
C LEU A 195 15.71 20.93 13.20
N ASP A 196 15.41 21.12 14.49
CA ASP A 196 16.36 20.98 15.58
C ASP A 196 16.49 19.50 15.99
N PRO A 197 17.67 18.86 15.87
CA PRO A 197 17.84 17.45 16.20
C PRO A 197 17.65 17.10 17.69
N THR A 198 17.60 18.09 18.57
CA THR A 198 17.41 17.91 20.02
C THR A 198 15.93 17.85 20.43
N VAL A 199 15.02 18.15 19.51
CA VAL A 199 13.57 18.13 19.72
C VAL A 199 12.98 16.79 19.34
N ASP A 200 12.04 16.27 20.13
CA ASP A 200 11.28 15.07 19.80
C ASP A 200 10.21 15.38 18.74
N TYR A 201 10.13 14.56 17.72
CA TYR A 201 9.19 14.76 16.59
C TYR A 201 8.24 13.59 16.42
N VAL A 202 6.95 13.92 16.32
CA VAL A 202 5.88 12.99 15.90
C VAL A 202 5.48 13.33 14.47
N LEU A 203 5.24 12.32 13.64
CA LEU A 203 4.93 12.51 12.23
C LEU A 203 3.50 12.07 11.88
N PHE A 204 2.76 12.94 11.22
CA PHE A 204 1.61 12.61 10.39
C PHE A 204 2.01 12.76 8.92
N PHE A 205 1.82 11.72 8.09
CA PHE A 205 2.38 11.67 6.75
C PHE A 205 1.39 11.26 5.65
N GLY A 206 1.60 11.81 4.45
CA GLY A 206 0.93 11.43 3.21
C GLY A 206 -0.24 12.35 2.85
N LEU A 207 -0.99 12.03 1.79
CA LEU A 207 -2.11 12.85 1.32
C LEU A 207 -3.12 13.08 2.45
N ILE A 208 -3.46 14.35 2.71
CA ILE A 208 -4.33 14.73 3.81
C ILE A 208 -5.78 14.71 3.33
N ARG A 209 -6.54 13.73 3.87
CA ARG A 209 -7.96 13.51 3.60
C ARG A 209 -8.70 13.32 4.93
N ASP A 210 -10.02 13.53 4.95
CA ASP A 210 -10.85 13.48 6.16
C ASP A 210 -10.76 12.17 6.91
N TYR A 211 -10.75 11.05 6.19
CA TYR A 211 -10.69 9.72 6.79
C TYR A 211 -9.36 9.45 7.52
N LYS A 212 -8.29 10.21 7.20
CA LYS A 212 -6.99 10.06 7.86
C LYS A 212 -6.90 10.72 9.24
N GLY A 213 -7.92 11.47 9.63
CA GLY A 213 -8.10 11.92 11.00
C GLY A 213 -7.08 12.95 11.51
N LEU A 214 -6.56 13.83 10.63
CA LEU A 214 -5.68 14.91 11.09
C LEU A 214 -6.37 15.80 12.13
N ASP A 215 -7.68 16.05 11.99
CA ASP A 215 -8.51 16.75 12.97
C ASP A 215 -8.49 16.05 14.34
N LEU A 216 -8.64 14.73 14.36
CA LEU A 216 -8.55 13.91 15.57
C LEU A 216 -7.18 14.04 16.25
N LEU A 217 -6.09 14.03 15.46
CA LEU A 217 -4.72 14.17 15.98
C LEU A 217 -4.47 15.56 16.55
N LEU A 218 -4.95 16.62 15.92
CA LEU A 218 -4.80 17.98 16.41
C LEU A 218 -5.49 18.20 17.77
N ASP A 219 -6.70 17.64 17.93
CA ASP A 219 -7.41 17.69 19.21
C ASP A 219 -6.73 16.83 20.29
N ALA A 220 -6.20 15.65 19.91
CA ALA A 220 -5.41 14.80 20.79
C ALA A 220 -4.13 15.52 21.25
N TRP A 221 -3.44 16.20 20.32
CA TRP A 221 -2.24 16.99 20.64
C TRP A 221 -2.55 18.15 21.58
N ALA A 222 -3.65 18.86 21.36
CA ALA A 222 -4.12 19.89 22.28
C ALA A 222 -4.42 19.33 23.68
N GLY A 223 -4.96 18.12 23.77
CA GLY A 223 -5.16 17.37 25.01
C GLY A 223 -3.84 17.07 25.72
N LEU A 224 -2.82 16.61 25.01
CA LEU A 224 -1.48 16.36 25.52
C LEU A 224 -0.82 17.65 26.06
N ARG A 225 -0.95 18.75 25.31
CA ARG A 225 -0.46 20.06 25.72
C ARG A 225 -1.07 20.51 27.05
N ARG A 226 -2.40 20.43 27.20
CA ARG A 226 -3.09 20.76 28.47
C ARG A 226 -2.61 19.90 29.65
N ARG A 227 -2.17 18.67 29.39
CA ARG A 227 -1.60 17.74 30.40
C ARG A 227 -0.11 17.96 30.63
N GLY A 228 0.54 18.93 29.96
CA GLY A 228 1.98 19.17 30.02
C GLY A 228 2.85 18.12 29.33
N LEU A 229 2.24 17.22 28.53
CA LEU A 229 2.91 16.09 27.87
C LEU A 229 3.43 16.40 26.46
N ALA A 230 3.19 17.61 25.95
CA ALA A 230 3.72 18.07 24.66
C ALA A 230 5.00 18.93 24.80
N ALA A 231 5.45 19.25 26.01
CA ALA A 231 6.62 20.07 26.23
C ALA A 231 7.89 19.46 25.63
N GLY A 232 8.65 20.26 24.84
CA GLY A 232 9.85 19.79 24.14
C GLY A 232 9.58 18.94 22.89
N ARG A 233 8.32 18.78 22.50
CA ARG A 233 7.87 17.94 21.37
C ARG A 233 7.22 18.77 20.28
N ARG A 234 7.26 18.27 19.03
CA ARG A 234 6.63 18.90 17.85
C ARG A 234 5.91 17.86 17.01
N LEU A 235 4.79 18.27 16.43
CA LEU A 235 4.06 17.49 15.46
C LEU A 235 4.40 17.96 14.05
N ILE A 236 4.97 17.09 13.23
CA ILE A 236 5.17 17.34 11.80
C ILE A 236 3.97 16.80 11.04
N VAL A 237 3.32 17.66 10.27
CA VAL A 237 2.26 17.28 9.31
C VAL A 237 2.85 17.47 7.91
N ALA A 238 3.15 16.37 7.22
CA ALA A 238 3.80 16.38 5.92
C ALA A 238 2.94 15.70 4.86
N GLY A 239 2.50 16.47 3.88
CA GLY A 239 1.69 15.99 2.77
C GLY A 239 0.81 17.06 2.15
N GLU A 240 0.28 16.74 0.98
CA GLU A 240 -0.62 17.61 0.22
C GLU A 240 -2.05 17.49 0.72
N PHE A 241 -2.75 18.62 0.90
CA PHE A 241 -4.15 18.65 1.29
C PHE A 241 -5.07 18.37 0.09
N TYR A 242 -5.90 17.33 0.23
CA TYR A 242 -6.98 16.96 -0.69
C TYR A 242 -8.37 17.33 -0.15
N THR A 243 -8.38 18.05 0.96
CA THR A 243 -9.57 18.64 1.61
C THR A 243 -9.23 20.09 1.97
N PRO A 244 -10.22 20.98 2.13
CA PRO A 244 -9.98 22.38 2.48
C PRO A 244 -9.12 22.50 3.73
N LYS A 245 -7.92 23.08 3.61
CA LYS A 245 -6.95 23.18 4.69
C LYS A 245 -7.30 24.20 5.77
N GLU A 246 -8.15 25.16 5.43
CA GLU A 246 -8.52 26.28 6.28
C GLU A 246 -9.13 25.82 7.62
N ARG A 247 -9.84 24.68 7.62
CA ARG A 247 -10.39 24.10 8.83
C ARG A 247 -9.30 23.62 9.79
N TYR A 248 -8.24 23.01 9.29
CA TYR A 248 -7.11 22.53 10.10
C TYR A 248 -6.28 23.70 10.61
N LEU A 249 -6.06 24.75 9.79
CA LEU A 249 -5.39 25.96 10.22
C LEU A 249 -6.14 26.67 11.34
N ARG A 250 -7.46 26.74 11.24
CA ARG A 250 -8.31 27.28 12.34
C ARG A 250 -8.19 26.41 13.57
N GLN A 251 -8.27 25.09 13.46
CA GLN A 251 -8.15 24.17 14.58
C GLN A 251 -6.80 24.30 15.29
N ILE A 252 -5.69 24.47 14.54
CA ILE A 252 -4.36 24.76 15.08
C ILE A 252 -4.37 26.08 15.84
N ALA A 253 -4.96 27.13 15.29
CA ALA A 253 -5.05 28.45 15.91
C ALA A 253 -5.91 28.43 17.19
N ASP A 254 -7.11 27.86 17.11
CA ASP A 254 -8.07 27.80 18.22
C ASP A 254 -7.52 26.98 19.40
N ASN A 255 -6.71 25.96 19.14
CA ASN A 255 -6.04 25.15 20.13
C ASN A 255 -4.67 25.73 20.58
N GLY A 256 -4.21 26.83 20.00
CA GLY A 256 -2.95 27.49 20.31
C GLY A 256 -1.71 26.66 19.96
N LEU A 257 -1.75 25.86 18.90
CA LEU A 257 -0.70 24.89 18.53
C LEU A 257 0.30 25.41 17.48
N GLN A 258 0.29 26.73 17.18
CA GLN A 258 1.10 27.32 16.09
C GLN A 258 2.60 27.07 16.24
N ASP A 259 3.09 27.04 17.48
CA ASP A 259 4.51 26.82 17.78
C ASP A 259 4.88 25.33 17.90
N GLU A 260 3.89 24.45 17.93
CA GLU A 260 4.09 23.00 18.13
C GLU A 260 3.86 22.18 16.86
N VAL A 261 3.06 22.69 15.90
CA VAL A 261 2.73 22.00 14.64
C VAL A 261 3.52 22.60 13.49
N ILE A 262 4.34 21.78 12.87
CA ILE A 262 5.13 22.12 11.67
C ILE A 262 4.39 21.58 10.45
N LEU A 263 3.94 22.48 9.56
CA LEU A 263 3.20 22.11 8.35
C LEU A 263 4.12 22.12 7.13
N HIS A 264 4.26 20.95 6.50
CA HIS A 264 4.87 20.80 5.19
C HIS A 264 3.77 20.49 4.16
N ASP A 265 2.95 21.51 3.84
CA ASP A 265 1.81 21.44 2.90
C ASP A 265 2.30 21.36 1.46
N ARG A 266 2.75 20.20 1.05
CA ARG A 266 3.18 19.88 -0.32
C ARG A 266 3.24 18.38 -0.54
N PHE A 267 3.22 17.99 -1.81
CA PHE A 267 3.62 16.62 -2.17
C PHE A 267 5.08 16.38 -1.75
N ILE A 268 5.33 15.29 -1.05
CA ILE A 268 6.69 14.91 -0.62
C ILE A 268 7.25 13.94 -1.68
N PRO A 269 8.27 14.34 -2.45
CA PRO A 269 8.93 13.47 -3.41
C PRO A 269 9.55 12.23 -2.74
N ASP A 270 9.59 11.11 -3.45
CA ASP A 270 10.08 9.83 -2.93
C ASP A 270 11.48 9.92 -2.32
N GLU A 271 12.39 10.67 -2.95
CA GLU A 271 13.75 10.89 -2.47
C GLU A 271 13.84 11.70 -1.16
N GLN A 272 12.78 12.42 -0.78
CA GLN A 272 12.70 13.19 0.46
C GLN A 272 12.05 12.41 1.61
N VAL A 273 11.29 11.36 1.33
CA VAL A 273 10.57 10.56 2.35
C VAL A 273 11.51 10.07 3.44
N LYS A 274 12.68 9.59 3.08
CA LYS A 274 13.70 9.11 4.03
C LYS A 274 14.07 10.12 5.11
N TYR A 275 14.09 11.41 4.79
CA TYR A 275 14.46 12.44 5.78
C TYR A 275 13.36 12.59 6.84
N TYR A 276 12.07 12.56 6.45
CA TYR A 276 10.96 12.62 7.40
C TYR A 276 11.01 11.44 8.36
N PHE A 277 11.10 10.21 7.84
CA PHE A 277 11.10 9.00 8.65
C PHE A 277 12.40 8.79 9.44
N SER A 278 13.51 9.44 9.04
CA SER A 278 14.77 9.40 9.81
C SER A 278 14.84 10.45 10.91
N ALA A 279 14.08 11.55 10.80
CA ALA A 279 14.08 12.65 11.78
C ALA A 279 13.17 12.40 12.97
N VAL A 280 12.14 11.54 12.84
CA VAL A 280 11.06 11.43 13.83
C VAL A 280 11.21 10.24 14.76
N ASP A 281 10.54 10.32 15.90
CA ASP A 281 10.54 9.29 16.92
C ASP A 281 9.52 8.20 16.59
N PHE A 282 8.33 8.59 16.16
CA PHE A 282 7.28 7.67 15.68
C PHE A 282 6.28 8.38 14.75
N VAL A 283 5.46 7.57 14.09
CA VAL A 283 4.39 8.02 13.19
C VAL A 283 3.04 7.80 13.85
N VAL A 284 2.10 8.73 13.63
CA VAL A 284 0.71 8.58 14.08
C VAL A 284 -0.21 8.51 12.86
N GLN A 285 -1.04 7.47 12.80
CA GLN A 285 -2.05 7.24 11.78
C GLN A 285 -3.43 7.16 12.45
N PRO A 286 -4.05 8.31 12.77
CA PRO A 286 -5.28 8.38 13.55
C PRO A 286 -6.51 8.23 12.64
N TYR A 287 -6.49 7.22 11.76
CA TYR A 287 -7.46 7.06 10.71
C TYR A 287 -8.85 6.76 11.29
N LYS A 288 -9.89 7.30 10.66
CA LYS A 288 -11.29 7.06 11.01
C LYS A 288 -11.81 5.80 10.31
N THR A 289 -11.28 5.52 9.12
CA THR A 289 -11.53 4.30 8.34
C THR A 289 -10.28 3.97 7.52
N ALA A 290 -9.98 2.70 7.33
CA ALA A 290 -8.91 2.26 6.44
C ALA A 290 -9.12 0.81 6.01
N THR A 291 -8.69 0.43 4.82
CA THR A 291 -8.45 -0.96 4.44
C THR A 291 -6.99 -1.33 4.66
N GLN A 292 -6.09 -0.46 4.22
CA GLN A 292 -4.63 -0.58 4.39
C GLN A 292 -3.98 0.81 4.39
N SER A 293 -2.70 0.90 4.80
CA SER A 293 -1.94 2.14 4.76
C SER A 293 -0.53 1.93 4.21
N GLY A 294 -0.20 2.61 3.12
CA GLY A 294 1.19 2.66 2.63
C GLY A 294 2.15 3.34 3.62
N VAL A 295 1.64 4.22 4.49
CA VAL A 295 2.45 4.89 5.52
C VAL A 295 2.96 3.88 6.55
N THR A 296 2.18 2.85 6.90
CA THR A 296 2.61 1.76 7.77
C THR A 296 3.81 1.01 7.17
N GLN A 297 3.77 0.75 5.87
CA GLN A 297 4.87 0.06 5.18
C GLN A 297 6.13 0.92 5.14
N ILE A 298 5.99 2.23 4.91
CA ILE A 298 7.13 3.16 4.98
C ILE A 298 7.72 3.18 6.40
N ALA A 299 6.87 3.22 7.44
CA ALA A 299 7.32 3.19 8.83
C ALA A 299 8.14 1.92 9.13
N TYR A 300 7.69 0.75 8.66
CA TYR A 300 8.47 -0.49 8.78
C TYR A 300 9.80 -0.43 8.01
N GLN A 301 9.82 0.11 6.79
CA GLN A 301 11.06 0.25 6.02
C GLN A 301 12.12 1.02 6.81
N PHE A 302 11.73 2.11 7.46
CA PHE A 302 12.63 2.94 8.25
C PHE A 302 12.73 2.54 9.72
N CYS A 303 12.11 1.44 10.14
CA CYS A 303 12.06 0.98 11.53
C CYS A 303 11.57 2.08 12.48
N VAL A 304 10.50 2.78 12.10
CA VAL A 304 9.86 3.84 12.89
C VAL A 304 8.64 3.27 13.59
N PRO A 305 8.55 3.34 14.93
CA PRO A 305 7.37 2.91 15.68
C PRO A 305 6.10 3.68 15.27
N MET A 306 4.95 3.11 15.58
CA MET A 306 3.67 3.64 15.12
C MET A 306 2.65 3.77 16.24
N VAL A 307 1.81 4.80 16.16
CA VAL A 307 0.51 4.84 16.84
C VAL A 307 -0.55 4.79 15.75
N VAL A 308 -1.42 3.79 15.80
CA VAL A 308 -2.48 3.60 14.81
C VAL A 308 -3.82 3.42 15.52
N THR A 309 -4.89 3.84 14.87
CA THR A 309 -6.24 3.55 15.34
C THR A 309 -6.69 2.14 14.94
N ASP A 310 -7.54 1.52 15.76
CA ASP A 310 -8.13 0.20 15.50
C ASP A 310 -9.23 0.31 14.44
N VAL A 311 -8.81 0.48 13.19
CA VAL A 311 -9.71 0.56 12.03
C VAL A 311 -9.15 -0.24 10.86
N GLY A 312 -10.00 -1.06 10.25
CA GLY A 312 -9.66 -1.89 9.09
C GLY A 312 -8.40 -2.74 9.34
N GLY A 313 -7.52 -2.83 8.35
CA GLY A 313 -6.31 -3.66 8.43
C GLY A 313 -5.12 -3.04 9.19
N LEU A 314 -5.25 -1.87 9.84
CA LEU A 314 -4.11 -1.25 10.53
C LEU A 314 -3.66 -2.05 11.75
N ALA A 315 -4.61 -2.52 12.57
CA ALA A 315 -4.32 -3.33 13.76
C ALA A 315 -3.71 -4.71 13.41
N GLU A 316 -4.07 -5.27 12.24
CA GLU A 316 -3.51 -6.53 11.76
C GLU A 316 -1.99 -6.42 11.44
N ILE A 317 -1.58 -5.22 10.99
CA ILE A 317 -0.22 -4.95 10.53
C ILE A 317 0.66 -4.44 11.67
N VAL A 318 0.10 -3.73 12.65
CA VAL A 318 0.81 -3.14 13.79
C VAL A 318 0.50 -3.93 15.06
N PRO A 319 1.28 -4.95 15.44
CA PRO A 319 1.10 -5.68 16.69
C PRO A 319 1.19 -4.73 17.90
N ASP A 320 0.06 -4.60 18.64
CA ASP A 320 -0.04 -3.72 19.81
C ASP A 320 1.00 -4.05 20.88
N GLY A 321 1.64 -3.03 21.42
CA GLY A 321 2.68 -3.17 22.45
C GLY A 321 4.01 -3.76 21.95
N ARG A 322 4.16 -4.07 20.65
CA ARG A 322 5.37 -4.65 20.07
C ARG A 322 6.15 -3.68 19.17
N VAL A 323 5.50 -3.05 18.20
CA VAL A 323 6.10 -2.08 17.26
C VAL A 323 5.42 -0.72 17.33
N GLY A 324 4.41 -0.60 18.16
CA GLY A 324 3.59 0.58 18.31
C GLY A 324 2.42 0.31 19.23
N TYR A 325 1.49 1.26 19.27
CA TYR A 325 0.23 1.10 19.96
C TYR A 325 -0.95 1.20 19.02
N VAL A 326 -1.93 0.31 19.24
CA VAL A 326 -3.25 0.35 18.61
C VAL A 326 -4.23 0.98 19.60
N CYS A 327 -5.00 1.97 19.17
CA CYS A 327 -5.93 2.69 20.03
C CYS A 327 -7.29 2.90 19.37
N GLU A 328 -8.31 3.19 20.16
CA GLU A 328 -9.60 3.59 19.63
C GLU A 328 -9.48 4.89 18.81
N PRO A 329 -10.31 5.08 17.75
CA PRO A 329 -10.31 6.27 16.92
C PRO A 329 -11.02 7.44 17.63
N THR A 330 -10.54 7.79 18.83
CA THR A 330 -11.03 8.87 19.69
C THR A 330 -9.88 9.80 20.08
N VAL A 331 -10.21 11.06 20.39
CA VAL A 331 -9.24 12.07 20.86
C VAL A 331 -8.46 11.54 22.06
N GLN A 332 -9.15 10.94 23.03
CA GLN A 332 -8.53 10.41 24.23
C GLN A 332 -7.65 9.21 23.94
N GLY A 333 -8.12 8.24 23.12
CA GLY A 333 -7.37 7.05 22.74
C GLY A 333 -6.05 7.40 22.05
N VAL A 334 -6.08 8.33 21.08
CA VAL A 334 -4.90 8.78 20.35
C VAL A 334 -3.95 9.53 21.30
N ALA A 335 -4.46 10.41 22.17
CA ALA A 335 -3.64 11.15 23.13
C ALA A 335 -2.94 10.20 24.12
N ASP A 336 -3.65 9.22 24.66
CA ASP A 336 -3.07 8.28 25.62
C ASP A 336 -2.05 7.34 24.97
N ALA A 337 -2.30 6.89 23.75
CA ALA A 337 -1.33 6.10 22.99
C ALA A 337 -0.05 6.90 22.69
N ILE A 338 -0.16 8.17 22.30
CA ILE A 338 1.01 9.06 22.11
C ILE A 338 1.76 9.25 23.45
N ALA A 339 1.06 9.47 24.55
CA ALA A 339 1.69 9.63 25.87
C ALA A 339 2.51 8.38 26.25
N ARG A 340 1.91 7.18 26.07
CA ARG A 340 2.57 5.88 26.35
C ARG A 340 3.84 5.64 25.50
N MET A 341 3.94 6.23 24.30
CA MET A 341 5.15 6.10 23.49
C MET A 341 6.39 6.66 24.19
N TYR A 342 6.21 7.65 25.06
CA TYR A 342 7.29 8.30 25.79
C TYR A 342 7.56 7.68 27.18
N ASP A 343 6.93 6.55 27.51
CA ASP A 343 7.18 5.84 28.76
C ASP A 343 8.49 5.04 28.68
N GLY A 344 9.50 5.44 29.47
CA GLY A 344 10.78 4.73 29.56
C GLY A 344 11.51 4.61 28.22
N ASP A 345 11.88 3.38 27.84
CA ASP A 345 12.60 3.03 26.61
C ASP A 345 11.69 2.54 25.47
N THR A 346 10.40 2.80 25.54
CA THR A 346 9.37 2.23 24.64
C THR A 346 9.69 2.48 23.17
N ILE A 347 10.07 3.71 22.78
CA ILE A 347 10.38 4.06 21.40
C ILE A 347 11.54 3.21 20.86
N GLU A 348 12.63 3.10 21.62
CA GLU A 348 13.80 2.34 21.17
C GLU A 348 13.51 0.84 21.13
N ARG A 349 12.82 0.30 22.11
CA ARG A 349 12.37 -1.10 22.11
C ARG A 349 11.51 -1.40 20.90
N PHE A 350 10.52 -0.54 20.58
CA PHE A 350 9.66 -0.73 19.41
C PHE A 350 10.43 -0.59 18.10
N ARG A 351 11.43 0.30 18.05
CA ARG A 351 12.32 0.44 16.88
C ARG A 351 13.11 -0.83 16.62
N LEU A 352 13.66 -1.46 17.64
CA LEU A 352 14.35 -2.76 17.54
C LEU A 352 13.38 -3.86 17.08
N ASN A 353 12.18 -3.91 17.65
CA ASN A 353 11.18 -4.87 17.24
C ASN A 353 10.72 -4.68 15.79
N CYS A 354 10.68 -3.46 15.27
CA CYS A 354 10.39 -3.20 13.85
C CYS A 354 11.39 -3.88 12.92
N ILE A 355 12.66 -4.03 13.32
CA ILE A 355 13.69 -4.72 12.52
C ILE A 355 13.32 -6.20 12.30
N GLU A 356 12.76 -6.86 13.30
CA GLU A 356 12.32 -8.25 13.18
C GLU A 356 10.97 -8.35 12.45
N GLU A 357 10.00 -7.52 12.85
CA GLU A 357 8.66 -7.57 12.26
C GLU A 357 8.62 -7.26 10.77
N ARG A 358 9.48 -6.34 10.29
CA ARG A 358 9.49 -5.99 8.86
C ARG A 358 9.87 -7.14 7.94
N LYS A 359 10.53 -8.21 8.45
CA LYS A 359 10.93 -9.38 7.65
C LYS A 359 9.72 -10.07 7.00
N ARG A 360 8.55 -10.05 7.66
CA ARG A 360 7.31 -10.62 7.11
C ARG A 360 6.73 -9.87 5.91
N PHE A 361 7.23 -8.66 5.64
CA PHE A 361 6.79 -7.80 4.53
C PHE A 361 7.78 -7.81 3.36
N SER A 362 8.57 -8.86 3.21
CA SER A 362 9.53 -8.96 2.11
C SER A 362 8.87 -9.40 0.81
N TRP A 363 9.42 -8.97 -0.31
CA TRP A 363 9.02 -9.42 -1.65
C TRP A 363 9.29 -10.91 -1.83
N GLU A 364 10.34 -11.43 -1.21
CA GLU A 364 10.67 -12.84 -1.16
C GLU A 364 9.55 -13.66 -0.51
N GLU A 365 9.01 -13.19 0.61
CA GLU A 365 7.89 -13.88 1.29
C GLU A 365 6.63 -13.86 0.43
N MET A 366 6.27 -12.73 -0.20
CA MET A 366 5.13 -12.67 -1.10
C MET A 366 5.30 -13.65 -2.28
N CYS A 367 6.48 -13.70 -2.91
CA CYS A 367 6.74 -14.65 -3.99
C CYS A 367 6.72 -16.10 -3.50
N THR A 368 7.11 -16.37 -2.24
CA THR A 368 7.00 -17.68 -1.62
C THR A 368 5.52 -18.07 -1.48
N ARG A 369 4.68 -17.19 -0.94
CA ARG A 369 3.23 -17.42 -0.83
C ARG A 369 2.56 -17.68 -2.17
N ILE A 370 2.94 -16.94 -3.22
CA ILE A 370 2.42 -17.18 -4.58
C ILE A 370 2.87 -18.55 -5.10
N ALA A 371 4.12 -18.95 -4.85
CA ALA A 371 4.62 -20.26 -5.26
C ALA A 371 3.92 -21.40 -4.48
N GLU A 372 3.71 -21.26 -3.17
CA GLU A 372 2.94 -22.18 -2.35
C GLU A 372 1.50 -22.33 -2.88
N LEU A 373 0.85 -21.21 -3.20
CA LEU A 373 -0.48 -21.21 -3.78
C LEU A 373 -0.52 -21.97 -5.13
N TYR A 374 0.50 -21.79 -5.97
CA TYR A 374 0.60 -22.56 -7.22
C TYR A 374 0.69 -24.07 -6.94
N GLU A 375 1.52 -24.49 -5.97
CA GLU A 375 1.64 -25.90 -5.59
C GLU A 375 0.32 -26.50 -5.08
N MET A 376 -0.55 -25.70 -4.44
CA MET A 376 -1.86 -26.14 -3.97
C MET A 376 -2.86 -26.39 -5.10
N VAL A 377 -2.70 -25.74 -6.25
CA VAL A 377 -3.70 -25.73 -7.33
C VAL A 377 -3.22 -26.36 -8.65
N ARG A 378 -1.95 -26.77 -8.73
CA ARG A 378 -1.37 -27.39 -9.94
C ARG A 378 -1.91 -28.76 -10.28
#